data_eb90eeeabdb1141536266e5661fc8d77
#
_entry.id   eb90eeeabdb1141536266e5661fc8d77
#
_cell.length_a   1.000
_cell.length_b   1.000
_cell.length_c   1.000
_cell.angle_alpha   90.00
_cell.angle_beta   90.00
_cell.angle_gamma   90.00
#
_symmetry.space_group_name_H-M   'P 1'
#
loop_
_entity.id
_entity.type
_entity.pdbx_description
1 polymer ?
#
loop_
_entity_poly.entity_id
_entity_poly.type
_entity_poly.pdbx_seq_one_letter_code
_entity_poly.pdbx_strand_id
1 'polypeptide(L)'
;MNFNTPRQDLSQLEKAIFSLEQLHGRVSDAAFIATQDEVIRLGLQAGLIQNFEFTYELCWKATKRWLENNVNPEAVDGVTRHELFRLAAENRLIEDVEEWMTYHAARNQSSHQYDSALAEETINLMADFVRAAQRLLNNLKDRND
;
A
#
# COMPACT_ATOMS: atom_id res chain seq x y z
N MET A 1 -1.39 -13.14 27.43
CA MET A 1 -1.75 -13.60 26.08
C MET A 1 -3.25 -13.65 25.93
N ASN A 2 -3.78 -13.03 24.90
CA ASN A 2 -5.23 -13.00 24.67
C ASN A 2 -5.61 -14.06 23.65
N PHE A 3 -6.09 -15.21 24.15
CA PHE A 3 -6.46 -16.35 23.30
C PHE A 3 -7.73 -16.12 22.48
N ASN A 4 -8.48 -15.04 22.80
CA ASN A 4 -9.76 -14.77 22.15
C ASN A 4 -9.65 -13.72 21.03
N THR A 5 -8.43 -13.18 20.77
CA THR A 5 -8.24 -12.24 19.69
C THR A 5 -8.33 -12.98 18.35
N PRO A 6 -9.32 -12.69 17.51
CA PRO A 6 -9.44 -13.39 16.23
C PRO A 6 -8.29 -12.99 15.32
N ARG A 7 -7.90 -13.90 14.44
CA ARG A 7 -6.96 -13.60 13.37
C ARG A 7 -7.54 -12.52 12.49
N GLN A 8 -6.69 -11.60 12.05
CA GLN A 8 -7.07 -10.60 11.09
C GLN A 8 -7.32 -11.23 9.73
N ASP A 9 -8.42 -10.85 9.09
CA ASP A 9 -8.69 -11.24 7.71
C ASP A 9 -7.88 -10.37 6.76
N LEU A 10 -6.90 -10.95 6.10
CA LEU A 10 -6.01 -10.27 5.16
C LEU A 10 -6.41 -10.49 3.70
N SER A 11 -7.55 -11.11 3.43
CA SER A 11 -7.96 -11.46 2.08
C SER A 11 -8.17 -10.25 1.18
N GLN A 12 -8.74 -9.16 1.69
CA GLN A 12 -8.92 -7.94 0.91
C GLN A 12 -7.59 -7.29 0.54
N LEU A 13 -6.65 -7.24 1.49
CA LEU A 13 -5.30 -6.72 1.24
C LEU A 13 -4.60 -7.56 0.17
N GLU A 14 -4.69 -8.87 0.27
CA GLU A 14 -4.08 -9.79 -0.70
C GLU A 14 -4.65 -9.56 -2.10
N LYS A 15 -5.97 -9.44 -2.22
CA LYS A 15 -6.63 -9.18 -3.51
C LYS A 15 -6.25 -7.81 -4.08
N ALA A 16 -6.16 -6.80 -3.23
CA ALA A 16 -5.78 -5.45 -3.65
C ALA A 16 -4.35 -5.42 -4.20
N ILE A 17 -3.41 -6.06 -3.51
CA ILE A 17 -2.02 -6.15 -3.96
C ILE A 17 -1.94 -6.89 -5.29
N PHE A 18 -2.66 -8.00 -5.43
CA PHE A 18 -2.69 -8.76 -6.67
C PHE A 18 -3.23 -7.91 -7.82
N SER A 19 -4.35 -7.21 -7.61
CA SER A 19 -4.95 -6.33 -8.61
C SER A 19 -3.98 -5.22 -9.05
N LEU A 20 -3.32 -4.59 -8.07
CA LEU A 20 -2.34 -3.53 -8.35
C LEU A 20 -1.17 -4.08 -9.16
N GLU A 21 -0.65 -5.24 -8.78
CA GLU A 21 0.46 -5.89 -9.48
C GLU A 21 0.09 -6.18 -10.94
N GLN A 22 -1.10 -6.74 -11.18
CA GLN A 22 -1.55 -7.06 -12.52
C GLN A 22 -1.70 -5.81 -13.39
N LEU A 23 -2.32 -4.76 -12.86
CA LEU A 23 -2.51 -3.52 -13.61
C LEU A 23 -1.17 -2.81 -13.85
N HIS A 24 -0.29 -2.80 -12.84
CA HIS A 24 1.06 -2.25 -12.99
C HIS A 24 1.83 -2.96 -14.10
N GLY A 25 1.70 -4.29 -14.19
CA GLY A 25 2.32 -5.06 -15.26
C GLY A 25 1.87 -4.63 -16.65
N ARG A 26 0.58 -4.32 -16.80
CA ARG A 26 0.04 -3.83 -18.08
C ARG A 26 0.52 -2.43 -18.41
N VAL A 27 0.48 -1.52 -17.44
CA VAL A 27 0.92 -0.13 -17.62
C VAL A 27 2.40 -0.04 -17.91
N SER A 28 3.20 -0.97 -17.37
CA SER A 28 4.65 -1.01 -17.54
C SER A 28 5.07 -1.73 -18.83
N ASP A 29 4.15 -2.39 -19.52
CA ASP A 29 4.42 -3.07 -20.78
C ASP A 29 4.37 -2.04 -21.92
N ALA A 30 5.56 -1.58 -22.33
CA ALA A 30 5.68 -0.54 -23.35
C ALA A 30 5.07 -0.97 -24.67
N ALA A 31 5.21 -2.25 -25.05
CA ALA A 31 4.65 -2.76 -26.30
C ALA A 31 3.12 -2.74 -26.28
N PHE A 32 2.52 -3.14 -25.16
CA PHE A 32 1.07 -3.09 -24.96
C PHE A 32 0.57 -1.65 -24.98
N ILE A 33 1.21 -0.75 -24.21
CA ILE A 33 0.80 0.66 -24.11
C ILE A 33 0.89 1.36 -25.48
N ALA A 34 1.89 1.02 -26.30
CA ALA A 34 2.05 1.59 -27.63
C ALA A 34 0.87 1.28 -28.56
N THR A 35 0.14 0.19 -28.33
CA THR A 35 -1.03 -0.19 -29.13
C THR A 35 -2.32 0.52 -28.68
N GLN A 36 -2.28 1.23 -27.55
CA GLN A 36 -3.46 1.89 -26.99
C GLN A 36 -3.51 3.36 -27.39
N ASP A 37 -4.71 3.91 -27.57
CA ASP A 37 -4.86 5.34 -27.80
C ASP A 37 -4.68 6.12 -26.50
N GLU A 38 -4.61 7.44 -26.61
CA GLU A 38 -4.35 8.32 -25.46
C GLU A 38 -5.43 8.20 -24.38
N VAL A 39 -6.69 8.10 -24.77
CA VAL A 39 -7.82 8.00 -23.82
C VAL A 39 -7.66 6.74 -22.97
N ILE A 40 -7.35 5.63 -23.59
CA ILE A 40 -7.15 4.35 -22.88
C ILE A 40 -5.92 4.42 -21.99
N ARG A 41 -4.81 4.97 -22.50
CA ARG A 41 -3.59 5.10 -21.67
C ARG A 41 -3.83 5.93 -20.42
N LEU A 42 -4.51 7.06 -20.56
CA LEU A 42 -4.83 7.93 -19.40
C LEU A 42 -5.79 7.21 -18.44
N GLY A 43 -6.75 6.45 -18.95
CA GLY A 43 -7.66 5.66 -18.12
C GLY A 43 -6.93 4.57 -17.33
N LEU A 44 -5.96 3.90 -17.97
CA LEU A 44 -5.14 2.89 -17.28
C LEU A 44 -4.28 3.51 -16.19
N GLN A 45 -3.68 4.67 -16.45
CA GLN A 45 -2.90 5.39 -15.44
C GLN A 45 -3.76 5.83 -14.25
N ALA A 46 -4.95 6.36 -14.52
CA ALA A 46 -5.88 6.76 -13.46
C ALA A 46 -6.31 5.56 -12.64
N GLY A 47 -6.60 4.43 -13.28
CA GLY A 47 -6.95 3.18 -12.60
C GLY A 47 -5.81 2.66 -11.73
N LEU A 48 -4.57 2.77 -12.21
CA LEU A 48 -3.39 2.35 -11.44
C LEU A 48 -3.24 3.20 -10.17
N ILE A 49 -3.38 4.50 -10.29
CA ILE A 49 -3.31 5.41 -9.14
C ILE A 49 -4.42 5.09 -8.13
N GLN A 50 -5.64 4.87 -8.60
CA GLN A 50 -6.77 4.51 -7.73
C GLN A 50 -6.52 3.18 -7.01
N ASN A 51 -6.00 2.17 -7.70
CA ASN A 51 -5.61 0.90 -7.08
C ASN A 51 -4.54 1.10 -6.01
N PHE A 52 -3.56 1.97 -6.28
CA PHE A 52 -2.54 2.31 -5.30
C PHE A 52 -3.16 2.93 -4.04
N GLU A 53 -4.04 3.92 -4.21
CA GLU A 53 -4.70 4.59 -3.09
C GLU A 53 -5.43 3.59 -2.20
N PHE A 54 -6.21 2.71 -2.82
CA PHE A 54 -6.98 1.69 -2.10
C PHE A 54 -6.04 0.69 -1.39
N THR A 55 -5.01 0.23 -2.07
CA THR A 55 -4.06 -0.74 -1.50
C THR A 55 -3.29 -0.12 -0.34
N TYR A 56 -2.83 1.12 -0.48
CA TYR A 56 -2.14 1.82 0.59
C TYR A 56 -3.03 1.93 1.85
N GLU A 57 -4.30 2.30 1.68
CA GLU A 57 -5.23 2.38 2.81
C GLU A 57 -5.35 1.04 3.53
N LEU A 58 -5.48 -0.04 2.79
CA LEU A 58 -5.55 -1.37 3.39
C LEU A 58 -4.26 -1.75 4.11
N CYS A 59 -3.11 -1.36 3.57
CA CYS A 59 -1.80 -1.64 4.19
C CYS A 59 -1.69 -1.04 5.58
N TRP A 60 -1.94 0.28 5.72
CA TRP A 60 -1.76 0.90 7.03
C TRP A 60 -2.85 0.47 8.01
N LYS A 61 -4.07 0.23 7.54
CA LYS A 61 -5.15 -0.25 8.41
C LYS A 61 -4.85 -1.64 8.95
N ALA A 62 -4.34 -2.53 8.10
CA ALA A 62 -3.93 -3.87 8.52
C ALA A 62 -2.78 -3.82 9.52
N THR A 63 -1.83 -2.92 9.30
CA THR A 63 -0.70 -2.70 10.21
C THR A 63 -1.18 -2.21 11.58
N LYS A 64 -2.07 -1.22 11.59
CA LYS A 64 -2.66 -0.70 12.82
C LYS A 64 -3.40 -1.80 13.59
N ARG A 65 -4.18 -2.61 12.88
CA ARG A 65 -4.93 -3.71 13.49
C ARG A 65 -3.99 -4.72 14.15
N TRP A 66 -2.91 -5.06 13.47
CA TRP A 66 -1.91 -5.96 14.03
C TRP A 66 -1.32 -5.40 15.33
N LEU A 67 -0.97 -4.11 15.32
CA LEU A 67 -0.40 -3.45 16.50
C LEU A 67 -1.41 -3.39 17.66
N GLU A 68 -2.69 -3.13 17.36
CA GLU A 68 -3.74 -3.16 18.36
C GLU A 68 -3.86 -4.53 19.01
N ASN A 69 -3.78 -5.58 18.21
CA ASN A 69 -3.98 -6.96 18.67
C ASN A 69 -2.75 -7.53 19.38
N ASN A 70 -1.54 -7.10 19.01
CA ASN A 70 -0.30 -7.75 19.45
C ASN A 70 0.57 -6.87 20.36
N VAL A 71 0.37 -5.57 20.36
CA VAL A 71 1.04 -4.65 21.31
C VAL A 71 -0.01 -4.19 22.33
N ASN A 72 -0.77 -3.15 22.02
CA ASN A 72 -1.99 -2.81 22.71
C ASN A 72 -2.73 -1.73 21.91
N PRO A 73 -4.07 -1.61 22.07
CA PRO A 73 -4.85 -0.62 21.33
C PRO A 73 -4.45 0.83 21.62
N GLU A 74 -4.01 1.11 22.85
CA GLU A 74 -3.66 2.47 23.28
C GLU A 74 -2.38 2.97 22.60
N ALA A 75 -1.46 2.05 22.23
CA ALA A 75 -0.21 2.43 21.60
C ALA A 75 -0.40 3.09 20.23
N VAL A 76 -1.52 2.82 19.55
CA VAL A 76 -1.78 3.33 18.20
C VAL A 76 -3.01 4.21 18.11
N ASP A 77 -3.66 4.50 19.24
CA ASP A 77 -4.83 5.37 19.27
C ASP A 77 -4.40 6.82 19.04
N GLY A 78 -4.91 7.42 17.98
CA GLY A 78 -4.64 8.82 17.68
C GLY A 78 -3.21 9.13 17.22
N VAL A 79 -2.37 8.12 16.96
CA VAL A 79 -1.00 8.37 16.52
C VAL A 79 -0.95 8.86 15.08
N THR A 80 0.10 9.62 14.76
CA THR A 80 0.36 10.06 13.39
C THR A 80 0.75 8.86 12.51
N ARG A 81 0.71 9.05 11.21
CA ARG A 81 1.13 8.01 10.27
C ARG A 81 2.62 7.68 10.44
N HIS A 82 3.45 8.70 10.68
CA HIS A 82 4.87 8.50 10.92
C HIS A 82 5.08 7.63 12.17
N GLU A 83 4.36 7.91 13.24
CA GLU A 83 4.46 7.13 14.48
C GLU A 83 3.97 5.71 14.29
N LEU A 84 2.90 5.51 13.51
CA LEU A 84 2.39 4.18 13.19
C LEU A 84 3.48 3.35 12.48
N PHE A 85 4.13 3.92 11.47
CA PHE A 85 5.18 3.22 10.74
C PHE A 85 6.42 3.00 11.61
N ARG A 86 6.73 3.92 12.52
CA ARG A 86 7.81 3.71 13.48
C ARG A 86 7.55 2.48 14.37
N LEU A 87 6.34 2.37 14.88
CA LEU A 87 5.93 1.21 15.68
C LEU A 87 5.94 -0.08 14.84
N ALA A 88 5.53 0.01 13.59
CA ALA A 88 5.57 -1.13 12.67
C ALA A 88 7.00 -1.59 12.43
N ALA A 89 7.94 -0.66 12.28
CA ALA A 89 9.36 -0.98 12.11
C ALA A 89 9.96 -1.61 13.37
N GLU A 90 9.62 -1.08 14.54
CA GLU A 90 10.05 -1.66 15.83
C GLU A 90 9.57 -3.11 15.98
N ASN A 91 8.41 -3.42 15.46
CA ASN A 91 7.82 -4.76 15.50
C ASN A 91 8.15 -5.59 14.26
N ARG A 92 9.05 -5.10 13.40
CA ARG A 92 9.55 -5.81 12.22
C ARG A 92 8.47 -6.16 11.20
N LEU A 93 7.40 -5.37 11.14
CA LEU A 93 6.39 -5.51 10.08
C LEU A 93 6.87 -4.85 8.80
N ILE A 94 7.62 -3.76 8.94
CA ILE A 94 8.27 -3.07 7.82
C ILE A 94 9.73 -2.84 8.17
N GLU A 95 10.57 -2.57 7.17
CA GLU A 95 12.00 -2.33 7.37
C GLU A 95 12.33 -0.85 7.43
N ASP A 96 11.69 -0.02 6.59
CA ASP A 96 12.08 1.36 6.36
C ASP A 96 10.88 2.30 6.53
N VAL A 97 10.89 3.08 7.60
CA VAL A 97 9.85 4.06 7.90
C VAL A 97 9.76 5.11 6.80
N GLU A 98 10.91 5.61 6.34
CA GLU A 98 10.93 6.69 5.34
C GLU A 98 10.40 6.22 3.98
N GLU A 99 10.63 4.96 3.62
CA GLU A 99 10.02 4.37 2.44
C GLU A 99 8.49 4.47 2.52
N TRP A 100 7.91 4.06 3.64
CA TRP A 100 6.45 4.10 3.82
C TRP A 100 5.92 5.52 3.92
N MET A 101 6.71 6.45 4.45
CA MET A 101 6.34 7.88 4.44
C MET A 101 6.35 8.45 3.03
N THR A 102 7.21 7.96 2.14
CA THR A 102 7.18 8.30 0.71
C THR A 102 5.86 7.87 0.07
N TYR A 103 5.39 6.65 0.38
CA TYR A 103 4.10 6.17 -0.12
C TYR A 103 2.94 6.98 0.45
N HIS A 104 3.04 7.35 1.74
CA HIS A 104 2.04 8.19 2.37
C HIS A 104 1.93 9.55 1.68
N ALA A 105 3.06 10.19 1.40
CA ALA A 105 3.11 11.47 0.69
C ALA A 105 2.51 11.34 -0.72
N ALA A 106 2.86 10.27 -1.43
CA ALA A 106 2.31 10.00 -2.76
C ALA A 106 0.78 9.84 -2.70
N ARG A 107 0.26 9.13 -1.68
CA ARG A 107 -1.17 8.98 -1.48
C ARG A 107 -1.86 10.33 -1.25
N ASN A 108 -1.24 11.20 -0.46
CA ASN A 108 -1.80 12.52 -0.18
C ASN A 108 -1.82 13.43 -1.42
N GLN A 109 -0.89 13.22 -2.35
CA GLN A 109 -0.80 13.99 -3.60
C GLN A 109 -1.60 13.38 -4.75
N SER A 110 -2.04 12.14 -4.63
CA SER A 110 -2.65 11.40 -5.73
C SER A 110 -3.99 11.97 -6.18
N SER A 111 -4.65 12.79 -5.36
CA SER A 111 -5.87 13.51 -5.74
C SER A 111 -5.62 14.57 -6.81
N HIS A 112 -4.36 14.95 -7.05
CA HIS A 112 -3.96 15.93 -8.07
C HIS A 112 -3.61 15.24 -9.39
N GLN A 113 -4.45 14.30 -9.84
CA GLN A 113 -4.22 13.53 -11.07
C GLN A 113 -4.19 14.38 -12.34
N TYR A 114 -4.75 15.59 -12.28
CA TYR A 114 -4.68 16.54 -13.40
C TYR A 114 -3.27 17.09 -13.63
N ASP A 115 -2.41 17.02 -12.62
CA ASP A 115 -1.00 17.38 -12.77
C ASP A 115 -0.25 16.13 -13.27
N SER A 116 0.11 16.13 -14.55
CA SER A 116 0.76 15.00 -15.19
C SER A 116 2.11 14.65 -14.55
N ALA A 117 2.82 15.64 -14.03
CA ALA A 117 4.10 15.39 -13.35
C ALA A 117 3.91 14.65 -12.04
N LEU A 118 2.90 15.02 -11.23
CA LEU A 118 2.58 14.32 -9.98
C LEU A 118 2.06 12.91 -10.25
N ALA A 119 1.23 12.75 -11.28
CA ALA A 119 0.74 11.43 -11.67
C ALA A 119 1.90 10.52 -12.08
N GLU A 120 2.85 11.02 -12.85
CA GLU A 120 4.02 10.27 -13.30
C GLU A 120 4.90 9.87 -12.10
N GLU A 121 5.13 10.78 -11.14
CA GLU A 121 5.87 10.49 -9.92
C GLU A 121 5.23 9.33 -9.15
N THR A 122 3.91 9.35 -9.01
CA THR A 122 3.17 8.29 -8.33
C THR A 122 3.34 6.96 -9.07
N ILE A 123 3.20 6.96 -10.38
CA ILE A 123 3.34 5.74 -11.20
C ILE A 123 4.74 5.16 -11.07
N ASN A 124 5.76 6.02 -11.04
CA ASN A 124 7.16 5.58 -10.93
C ASN A 124 7.47 4.90 -9.58
N LEU A 125 6.66 5.13 -8.56
CA LEU A 125 6.82 4.47 -7.26
C LEU A 125 6.17 3.08 -7.21
N MET A 126 5.35 2.71 -8.19
CA MET A 126 4.51 1.52 -8.07
C MET A 126 5.29 0.22 -8.01
N ALA A 127 6.39 0.10 -8.74
CA ALA A 127 7.21 -1.11 -8.68
C ALA A 127 7.73 -1.36 -7.25
N ASP A 128 8.24 -0.32 -6.60
CA ASP A 128 8.74 -0.41 -5.23
C ASP A 128 7.60 -0.61 -4.23
N PHE A 129 6.49 0.09 -4.42
CA PHE A 129 5.34 -0.04 -3.53
C PHE A 129 4.75 -1.46 -3.55
N VAL A 130 4.60 -2.05 -4.74
CA VAL A 130 4.10 -3.43 -4.85
C VAL A 130 4.98 -4.38 -4.06
N ARG A 131 6.31 -4.27 -4.20
CA ARG A 131 7.24 -5.12 -3.45
C ARG A 131 7.14 -4.89 -1.95
N ALA A 132 7.06 -3.62 -1.51
CA ALA A 132 6.93 -3.29 -0.10
C ALA A 132 5.61 -3.82 0.49
N ALA A 133 4.51 -3.70 -0.26
CA ALA A 133 3.21 -4.19 0.15
C ALA A 133 3.19 -5.71 0.26
N GLN A 134 3.84 -6.41 -0.68
CA GLN A 134 3.97 -7.87 -0.62
C GLN A 134 4.77 -8.31 0.60
N ARG A 135 5.87 -7.62 0.92
CA ARG A 135 6.66 -7.93 2.12
C ARG A 135 5.83 -7.70 3.39
N LEU A 136 5.09 -6.59 3.44
CA LEU A 136 4.21 -6.30 4.57
C LEU A 136 3.16 -7.40 4.73
N LEU A 137 2.50 -7.79 3.63
CA LEU A 137 1.49 -8.84 3.67
C LEU A 137 2.08 -10.15 4.21
N ASN A 138 3.26 -10.54 3.73
CA ASN A 138 3.93 -11.75 4.19
C ASN A 138 4.25 -11.68 5.69
N ASN A 139 4.74 -10.53 6.16
CA ASN A 139 5.03 -10.35 7.59
C ASN A 139 3.76 -10.42 8.44
N LEU A 140 2.67 -9.83 7.96
CA LEU A 140 1.38 -9.90 8.66
C LEU A 140 0.84 -11.32 8.69
N LYS A 141 0.95 -12.06 7.58
CA LYS A 141 0.51 -13.46 7.52
C LYS A 141 1.32 -14.35 8.47
N ASP A 142 2.63 -14.18 8.47
CA ASP A 142 3.53 -15.01 9.29
C ASP A 142 3.29 -14.80 10.78
N ARG A 143 2.75 -13.66 11.16
CA ARG A 143 2.51 -13.29 12.57
C ARG A 143 1.03 -13.09 12.89
N ASN A 144 0.16 -13.59 12.04
CA ASN A 144 -1.28 -13.44 12.19
C ASN A 144 -1.83 -14.54 13.10
N ASP A 145 -1.43 -14.53 14.35
CA ASP A 145 -1.85 -15.52 15.35
C ASP A 145 -3.01 -15.03 16.20
#